data_8e99f17011eace0ea8b6f9e1b0e715be
#
_entry.id   8e99f17011eace0ea8b6f9e1b0e715be
#
_cell.length_a   1.000
_cell.length_b   1.000
_cell.length_c   1.000
_cell.angle_alpha   90.00
_cell.angle_beta   90.00
_cell.angle_gamma   90.00
#
_symmetry.space_group_name_H-M   'P 1'
#
loop_
_entity.id
_entity.type
_entity.pdbx_description
1 polymer ?
#
loop_
_entity_poly.entity_id
_entity_poly.type
_entity_poly.pdbx_seq_one_letter_code
_entity_poly.pdbx_strand_id
1 'polypeptide(L)'
;SNWNTQEDMTNMFWRQNISQMWVETEFKVSKDIASWKTLTDSEKETFKKALAGLTGLDTHQADDGMPLIMLHTTDLRKKAVYSFMAMMEQIHAKSYSHIFTTLLPSSETNYLLDTWVIEEPHLKYKSDKIIDNYHKLWGKEASIFDQYIARVSSVFLETFLFYSGFYYPLYLAGQGKMTTSGEIIRKILLDESIHGVFTGLDAQSLRNELSESEKQKADQEMYKLLNELYDNEVSYTHLLYDDIGLTEDVLNYVRYNGNKALSNLGFEPYFEEREFNPIIENALDTSTKNHDFFSVKGDGYTLALNVEALRDEDFVFDE
;
A
#
# COMPACT_ATOMS: atom_id res chain seq x y z
N SER A 1 -17.29 -20.53 3.69
CA SER A 1 -17.65 -19.27 4.39
C SER A 1 -19.10 -18.91 4.13
N ASN A 2 -19.75 -18.34 5.11
CA ASN A 2 -21.12 -17.86 4.98
C ASN A 2 -21.11 -16.33 4.87
N TRP A 3 -21.55 -15.81 3.73
CA TRP A 3 -21.68 -14.39 3.44
C TRP A 3 -23.11 -13.84 3.62
N ASN A 4 -24.06 -14.73 3.94
CA ASN A 4 -25.47 -14.38 4.18
C ASN A 4 -25.72 -13.87 5.61
N THR A 5 -24.75 -13.19 6.18
CA THR A 5 -24.88 -12.54 7.48
C THR A 5 -25.21 -11.07 7.27
N GLN A 6 -25.63 -10.41 8.35
CA GLN A 6 -25.86 -8.96 8.32
C GLN A 6 -24.63 -8.23 7.77
N GLU A 7 -24.86 -7.08 7.15
CA GLU A 7 -23.80 -6.16 6.74
C GLU A 7 -22.81 -5.97 7.90
N ASP A 8 -21.57 -6.36 7.67
CA ASP A 8 -20.47 -6.16 8.60
C ASP A 8 -19.28 -5.52 7.90
N MET A 9 -18.29 -5.13 8.67
CA MET A 9 -17.09 -4.44 8.19
C MET A 9 -16.33 -5.28 7.15
N THR A 10 -16.23 -6.59 7.34
CA THR A 10 -15.50 -7.48 6.42
C THR A 10 -16.17 -7.52 5.06
N ASN A 11 -17.50 -7.61 5.00
CA ASN A 11 -18.24 -7.58 3.73
C ASN A 11 -18.10 -6.21 3.05
N MET A 12 -18.11 -5.13 3.82
CA MET A 12 -17.89 -3.78 3.32
C MET A 12 -16.52 -3.63 2.64
N PHE A 13 -15.45 -4.13 3.27
CA PHE A 13 -14.11 -4.14 2.66
C PHE A 13 -14.02 -5.02 1.42
N TRP A 14 -14.66 -6.19 1.45
CA TRP A 14 -14.75 -7.06 0.28
C TRP A 14 -15.35 -6.32 -0.92
N ARG A 15 -16.51 -5.71 -0.74
CA ARG A 15 -17.19 -4.94 -1.79
C ARG A 15 -16.37 -3.76 -2.29
N GLN A 16 -15.73 -3.03 -1.37
CA GLN A 16 -14.88 -1.90 -1.72
C GLN A 16 -13.68 -2.33 -2.58
N ASN A 17 -13.00 -3.40 -2.19
CA ASN A 17 -11.90 -3.97 -2.97
C ASN A 17 -12.36 -4.38 -4.38
N ILE A 18 -13.46 -5.09 -4.48
CA ILE A 18 -14.01 -5.50 -5.78
C ILE A 18 -14.38 -4.30 -6.65
N SER A 19 -14.99 -3.26 -6.06
CA SER A 19 -15.39 -2.06 -6.81
C SER A 19 -14.20 -1.24 -7.34
N GLN A 20 -13.04 -1.37 -6.73
CA GLN A 20 -11.80 -0.68 -7.09
C GLN A 20 -10.88 -1.51 -7.98
N MET A 21 -11.23 -2.74 -8.30
CA MET A 21 -10.37 -3.63 -9.09
C MET A 21 -10.00 -3.00 -10.43
N TRP A 22 -8.73 -3.10 -10.77
CA TRP A 22 -8.15 -2.63 -12.02
C TRP A 22 -6.99 -3.53 -12.44
N VAL A 23 -6.56 -3.40 -13.69
CA VAL A 23 -5.39 -4.09 -14.23
C VAL A 23 -4.53 -3.12 -15.05
N GLU A 24 -3.25 -3.40 -15.14
CA GLU A 24 -2.26 -2.52 -15.76
C GLU A 24 -2.54 -2.22 -17.25
N THR A 25 -3.19 -3.14 -17.95
CA THR A 25 -3.52 -2.98 -19.38
C THR A 25 -4.60 -1.93 -19.65
N GLU A 26 -5.30 -1.45 -18.63
CA GLU A 26 -6.24 -0.32 -18.74
C GLU A 26 -5.52 1.01 -18.98
N PHE A 27 -4.19 1.06 -18.77
CA PHE A 27 -3.39 2.29 -18.86
C PHE A 27 -2.40 2.21 -20.02
N LYS A 28 -2.50 3.17 -20.93
CA LYS A 28 -1.60 3.30 -22.07
C LYS A 28 -0.38 4.17 -21.72
N VAL A 29 0.64 3.58 -21.10
CA VAL A 29 1.83 4.29 -20.61
C VAL A 29 2.64 4.94 -21.75
N SER A 30 2.50 4.48 -23.00
CA SER A 30 3.13 5.13 -24.16
C SER A 30 2.76 6.61 -24.31
N LYS A 31 1.64 7.05 -23.73
CA LYS A 31 1.28 8.47 -23.65
C LYS A 31 2.29 9.32 -22.86
N ASP A 32 3.08 8.70 -21.99
CA ASP A 32 4.09 9.37 -21.16
C ASP A 32 5.45 9.51 -21.83
N ILE A 33 5.68 8.89 -22.99
CA ILE A 33 6.99 8.89 -23.66
C ILE A 33 7.46 10.32 -23.99
N ALA A 34 6.60 11.18 -24.48
CA ALA A 34 6.94 12.55 -24.78
C ALA A 34 7.36 13.32 -23.53
N SER A 35 6.61 13.18 -22.45
CA SER A 35 6.92 13.78 -21.14
C SER A 35 8.23 13.23 -20.57
N TRP A 36 8.45 11.92 -20.65
CA TRP A 36 9.68 11.25 -20.21
C TRP A 36 10.93 11.87 -20.86
N LYS A 37 10.88 12.13 -22.14
CA LYS A 37 11.98 12.74 -22.89
C LYS A 37 12.34 14.16 -22.44
N THR A 38 11.42 14.86 -21.79
CA THR A 38 11.66 16.22 -21.29
C THR A 38 12.32 16.26 -19.92
N LEU A 39 12.35 15.15 -19.20
CA LEU A 39 12.95 15.09 -17.87
C LEU A 39 14.48 15.15 -17.96
N THR A 40 15.10 15.77 -16.95
CA THR A 40 16.56 15.74 -16.77
C THR A 40 17.02 14.34 -16.37
N ASP A 41 18.31 14.06 -16.46
CA ASP A 41 18.88 12.79 -16.05
C ASP A 41 18.64 12.52 -14.55
N SER A 42 18.80 13.54 -13.71
CA SER A 42 18.52 13.43 -12.26
C SER A 42 17.04 13.13 -11.97
N GLU A 43 16.13 13.79 -12.68
CA GLU A 43 14.70 13.52 -12.56
C GLU A 43 14.34 12.09 -12.99
N LYS A 44 14.91 11.61 -14.09
CA LYS A 44 14.74 10.22 -14.55
C LYS A 44 15.28 9.21 -13.55
N GLU A 45 16.46 9.45 -12.97
CA GLU A 45 17.04 8.57 -11.96
C GLU A 45 16.15 8.46 -10.71
N THR A 46 15.65 9.58 -10.20
CA THR A 46 14.73 9.58 -9.06
C THR A 46 13.44 8.81 -9.37
N PHE A 47 12.85 9.05 -10.53
CA PHE A 47 11.63 8.34 -10.97
C PHE A 47 11.86 6.83 -11.05
N LYS A 48 12.92 6.41 -11.72
CA LYS A 48 13.28 4.98 -11.86
C LYS A 48 13.49 4.30 -10.52
N LYS A 49 14.30 4.90 -9.66
CA LYS A 49 14.65 4.33 -8.35
C LYS A 49 13.46 4.30 -7.41
N ALA A 50 12.64 5.35 -7.39
CA ALA A 50 11.42 5.37 -6.60
C ALA A 50 10.48 4.22 -6.97
N LEU A 51 10.19 4.04 -8.26
CA LEU A 51 9.29 2.97 -8.73
C LEU A 51 9.90 1.57 -8.56
N ALA A 52 11.19 1.41 -8.79
CA ALA A 52 11.86 0.13 -8.58
C ALA A 52 11.78 -0.32 -7.11
N GLY A 53 11.99 0.61 -6.17
CA GLY A 53 11.83 0.33 -4.74
C GLY A 53 10.40 -0.10 -4.38
N LEU A 54 9.39 0.54 -4.93
CA LEU A 54 7.98 0.16 -4.76
C LEU A 54 7.72 -1.26 -5.29
N THR A 55 8.26 -1.61 -6.45
CA THR A 55 8.10 -2.93 -7.06
C THR A 55 8.59 -4.04 -6.13
N GLY A 56 9.75 -3.85 -5.52
CA GLY A 56 10.32 -4.84 -4.59
C GLY A 56 9.45 -5.03 -3.36
N LEU A 57 8.93 -3.95 -2.79
CA LEU A 57 8.06 -4.01 -1.60
C LEU A 57 6.72 -4.68 -1.92
N ASP A 58 6.08 -4.35 -3.02
CA ASP A 58 4.82 -4.98 -3.44
C ASP A 58 4.99 -6.48 -3.69
N THR A 59 6.11 -6.87 -4.29
CA THR A 59 6.42 -8.28 -4.52
C THR A 59 6.52 -9.04 -3.20
N HIS A 60 7.21 -8.51 -2.20
CA HIS A 60 7.29 -9.12 -0.87
C HIS A 60 5.94 -9.17 -0.16
N GLN A 61 5.13 -8.13 -0.29
CA GLN A 61 3.78 -8.11 0.27
C GLN A 61 2.89 -9.19 -0.34
N ALA A 62 2.97 -9.37 -1.65
CA ALA A 62 2.21 -10.38 -2.37
C ALA A 62 2.66 -11.82 -2.07
N ASP A 63 3.97 -12.04 -2.02
CA ASP A 63 4.55 -13.39 -1.95
C ASP A 63 4.73 -13.88 -0.51
N ASP A 64 5.08 -13.00 0.42
CA ASP A 64 5.37 -13.33 1.81
C ASP A 64 4.26 -12.85 2.78
N GLY A 65 3.91 -11.56 2.73
CA GLY A 65 3.06 -10.93 3.72
C GLY A 65 1.64 -11.46 3.71
N MET A 66 0.91 -11.24 2.64
CA MET A 66 -0.50 -11.62 2.57
C MET A 66 -0.71 -13.13 2.70
N PRO A 67 0.07 -14.02 2.03
CA PRO A 67 -0.07 -15.45 2.20
C PRO A 67 0.16 -15.95 3.63
N LEU A 68 1.17 -15.42 4.33
CA LEU A 68 1.48 -15.84 5.71
C LEU A 68 0.43 -15.30 6.72
N ILE A 69 -0.02 -14.06 6.56
CA ILE A 69 -1.12 -13.53 7.35
C ILE A 69 -2.39 -14.36 7.13
N MET A 70 -2.69 -14.70 5.89
CA MET A 70 -3.84 -15.51 5.49
C MET A 70 -3.80 -16.91 6.11
N LEU A 71 -2.61 -17.52 6.16
CA LEU A 71 -2.42 -18.86 6.72
C LEU A 71 -2.94 -18.99 8.15
N HIS A 72 -2.76 -17.94 8.96
CA HIS A 72 -3.17 -17.90 10.37
C HIS A 72 -4.47 -17.15 10.63
N THR A 73 -5.16 -16.69 9.59
CA THR A 73 -6.45 -16.03 9.69
C THR A 73 -7.55 -17.10 9.78
N THR A 74 -8.31 -17.11 10.87
CA THR A 74 -9.34 -18.12 11.11
C THR A 74 -10.69 -17.77 10.51
N ASP A 75 -11.03 -16.49 10.44
CA ASP A 75 -12.25 -16.01 9.78
C ASP A 75 -12.11 -16.16 8.27
N LEU A 76 -12.94 -17.00 7.67
CA LEU A 76 -12.87 -17.33 6.25
C LEU A 76 -13.19 -16.14 5.34
N ARG A 77 -13.98 -15.18 5.79
CA ARG A 77 -14.29 -13.97 5.04
C ARG A 77 -13.14 -12.97 5.08
N LYS A 78 -12.50 -12.77 6.24
CA LYS A 78 -11.25 -12.00 6.33
C LYS A 78 -10.16 -12.60 5.45
N LYS A 79 -10.04 -13.93 5.47
CA LYS A 79 -9.13 -14.68 4.61
C LYS A 79 -9.36 -14.39 3.12
N ALA A 80 -10.63 -14.32 2.70
CA ALA A 80 -10.98 -13.95 1.33
C ALA A 80 -10.57 -12.51 0.98
N VAL A 81 -10.73 -11.57 1.89
CA VAL A 81 -10.26 -10.18 1.69
C VAL A 81 -8.75 -10.15 1.53
N TYR A 82 -7.98 -10.81 2.38
CA TYR A 82 -6.52 -10.91 2.25
C TYR A 82 -6.09 -11.58 0.95
N SER A 83 -6.82 -12.59 0.49
CA SER A 83 -6.56 -13.24 -0.80
C SER A 83 -6.70 -12.27 -1.97
N PHE A 84 -7.74 -11.44 -1.95
CA PHE A 84 -7.93 -10.39 -2.96
C PHE A 84 -6.82 -9.33 -2.89
N MET A 85 -6.45 -8.91 -1.70
CA MET A 85 -5.34 -7.97 -1.50
C MET A 85 -4.03 -8.53 -2.07
N ALA A 86 -3.72 -9.81 -1.81
CA ALA A 86 -2.53 -10.47 -2.38
C ALA A 86 -2.53 -10.42 -3.92
N MET A 87 -3.68 -10.63 -4.56
CA MET A 87 -3.80 -10.51 -6.01
C MET A 87 -3.52 -9.07 -6.47
N MET A 88 -4.05 -8.07 -5.78
CA MET A 88 -3.82 -6.67 -6.13
C MET A 88 -2.36 -6.26 -5.98
N GLU A 89 -1.64 -6.78 -4.97
CA GLU A 89 -0.20 -6.54 -4.85
C GLU A 89 0.60 -7.08 -6.05
N GLN A 90 0.19 -8.21 -6.61
CA GLN A 90 0.78 -8.71 -7.86
C GLN A 90 0.47 -7.79 -9.05
N ILE A 91 -0.73 -7.25 -9.12
CA ILE A 91 -1.12 -6.27 -10.15
C ILE A 91 -0.31 -4.98 -10.00
N HIS A 92 -0.09 -4.50 -8.76
CA HIS A 92 0.76 -3.35 -8.47
C HIS A 92 2.19 -3.58 -8.99
N ALA A 93 2.81 -4.68 -8.60
CA ALA A 93 4.17 -5.04 -9.06
C ALA A 93 4.25 -5.12 -10.59
N LYS A 94 3.27 -5.75 -11.22
CA LYS A 94 3.18 -5.85 -12.68
C LYS A 94 3.00 -4.49 -13.35
N SER A 95 2.29 -3.56 -12.72
CA SER A 95 2.07 -2.22 -13.26
C SER A 95 3.35 -1.38 -13.31
N TYR A 96 4.25 -1.51 -12.34
CA TYR A 96 5.57 -0.88 -12.41
C TYR A 96 6.41 -1.47 -13.54
N SER A 97 6.39 -2.77 -13.72
CA SER A 97 7.02 -3.42 -14.85
C SER A 97 6.48 -2.91 -16.18
N HIS A 98 5.17 -2.70 -16.28
CA HIS A 98 4.53 -2.11 -17.44
C HIS A 98 5.03 -0.69 -17.75
N ILE A 99 5.20 0.14 -16.73
CA ILE A 99 5.80 1.49 -16.86
C ILE A 99 7.24 1.36 -17.38
N PHE A 100 8.06 0.54 -16.76
CA PHE A 100 9.49 0.39 -17.13
C PHE A 100 9.68 -0.17 -18.53
N THR A 101 8.95 -1.21 -18.90
CA THR A 101 9.07 -1.80 -20.24
C THR A 101 8.63 -0.86 -21.36
N THR A 102 7.79 0.11 -21.04
CA THR A 102 7.37 1.14 -22.00
C THR A 102 8.40 2.26 -22.16
N LEU A 103 9.05 2.67 -21.07
CA LEU A 103 9.91 3.84 -21.02
C LEU A 103 11.40 3.53 -21.18
N LEU A 104 11.84 2.33 -20.83
CA LEU A 104 13.25 1.96 -20.72
C LEU A 104 13.61 0.77 -21.60
N PRO A 105 14.90 0.67 -22.04
CA PRO A 105 15.43 -0.56 -22.60
C PRO A 105 15.38 -1.71 -21.62
N SER A 106 15.23 -2.95 -22.12
CA SER A 106 15.15 -4.16 -21.30
C SER A 106 16.35 -4.34 -20.37
N SER A 107 17.56 -3.99 -20.81
CA SER A 107 18.78 -4.10 -19.99
C SER A 107 18.70 -3.20 -18.74
N GLU A 108 18.16 -2.00 -18.88
CA GLU A 108 18.02 -1.05 -17.77
C GLU A 108 16.90 -1.49 -16.82
N THR A 109 15.77 -1.95 -17.35
CA THR A 109 14.68 -2.54 -16.56
C THR A 109 15.16 -3.72 -15.74
N ASN A 110 15.89 -4.65 -16.36
CA ASN A 110 16.44 -5.82 -15.68
C ASN A 110 17.44 -5.41 -14.59
N TYR A 111 18.32 -4.44 -14.85
CA TYR A 111 19.23 -3.93 -13.84
C TYR A 111 18.49 -3.37 -12.61
N LEU A 112 17.47 -2.55 -12.82
CA LEU A 112 16.69 -1.96 -11.73
C LEU A 112 15.97 -3.01 -10.88
N LEU A 113 15.28 -3.95 -11.53
CA LEU A 113 14.39 -4.89 -10.84
C LEU A 113 15.11 -6.14 -10.33
N ASP A 114 16.16 -6.60 -11.01
CA ASP A 114 16.87 -7.85 -10.65
C ASP A 114 18.16 -7.60 -9.88
N THR A 115 18.71 -6.40 -9.92
CA THR A 115 20.01 -6.08 -9.31
C THR A 115 19.90 -4.94 -8.30
N TRP A 116 19.53 -3.73 -8.73
CA TRP A 116 19.55 -2.55 -7.89
C TRP A 116 18.63 -2.69 -6.66
N VAL A 117 17.40 -3.16 -6.84
CA VAL A 117 16.42 -3.35 -5.76
C VAL A 117 16.94 -4.32 -4.68
N ILE A 118 17.72 -5.34 -5.08
CA ILE A 118 18.25 -6.35 -4.18
C ILE A 118 19.50 -5.84 -3.45
N GLU A 119 20.34 -5.08 -4.12
CA GLU A 119 21.65 -4.65 -3.63
C GLU A 119 21.62 -3.32 -2.87
N GLU A 120 20.58 -2.48 -3.08
CA GLU A 120 20.49 -1.18 -2.43
C GLU A 120 20.29 -1.36 -0.91
N PRO A 121 21.23 -0.87 -0.05
CA PRO A 121 21.23 -1.20 1.37
C PRO A 121 19.98 -0.75 2.14
N HIS A 122 19.42 0.41 1.81
CA HIS A 122 18.23 0.95 2.49
C HIS A 122 16.96 0.19 2.11
N LEU A 123 16.84 -0.24 0.85
CA LEU A 123 15.75 -1.12 0.41
C LEU A 123 15.85 -2.48 1.07
N LYS A 124 17.05 -3.05 1.10
CA LYS A 124 17.31 -4.33 1.77
C LYS A 124 16.95 -4.26 3.25
N TYR A 125 17.37 -3.20 3.95
CA TYR A 125 17.10 -3.01 5.36
C TYR A 125 15.60 -3.02 5.66
N LYS A 126 14.82 -2.18 5.00
CA LYS A 126 13.38 -2.10 5.26
C LYS A 126 12.63 -3.37 4.84
N SER A 127 13.02 -3.99 3.73
CA SER A 127 12.48 -5.28 3.31
C SER A 127 12.75 -6.37 4.35
N ASP A 128 13.99 -6.50 4.81
CA ASP A 128 14.38 -7.51 5.79
C ASP A 128 13.61 -7.33 7.11
N LYS A 129 13.45 -6.09 7.60
CA LYS A 129 12.69 -5.80 8.83
C LYS A 129 11.23 -6.28 8.74
N ILE A 130 10.59 -6.04 7.61
CA ILE A 130 9.20 -6.46 7.37
C ILE A 130 9.13 -7.98 7.19
N ILE A 131 9.95 -8.55 6.34
CA ILE A 131 9.96 -9.97 6.03
C ILE A 131 10.30 -10.82 7.26
N ASP A 132 11.23 -10.40 8.10
CA ASP A 132 11.58 -11.11 9.34
C ASP A 132 10.34 -11.27 10.25
N ASN A 133 9.49 -10.26 10.32
CA ASN A 133 8.25 -10.34 11.06
C ASN A 133 7.22 -11.27 10.39
N TYR A 134 7.15 -11.28 9.07
CA TYR A 134 6.30 -12.22 8.33
C TYR A 134 6.75 -13.68 8.52
N HIS A 135 8.05 -13.93 8.48
CA HIS A 135 8.61 -15.27 8.59
C HIS A 135 8.42 -15.91 9.98
N LYS A 136 8.10 -15.12 11.01
CA LYS A 136 7.64 -15.66 12.31
C LYS A 136 6.30 -16.41 12.21
N LEU A 137 5.54 -16.16 11.15
CA LEU A 137 4.30 -16.87 10.85
C LEU A 137 4.51 -18.17 10.08
N TRP A 138 5.75 -18.51 9.75
CA TRP A 138 6.07 -19.72 9.00
C TRP A 138 5.87 -20.95 9.89
N GLY A 139 4.91 -21.80 9.52
CA GLY A 139 4.58 -23.01 10.25
C GLY A 139 3.08 -23.12 10.56
N LYS A 140 2.70 -24.19 11.25
CA LYS A 140 1.31 -24.49 11.55
C LYS A 140 0.71 -23.60 12.64
N GLU A 141 1.55 -23.14 13.54
CA GLU A 141 1.13 -22.37 14.71
C GLU A 141 1.94 -21.06 14.76
N ALA A 142 1.26 -19.99 15.10
CA ALA A 142 1.87 -18.71 15.39
C ALA A 142 1.14 -18.09 16.58
N SER A 143 1.89 -17.45 17.48
CA SER A 143 1.28 -16.74 18.62
C SER A 143 0.44 -15.56 18.14
N ILE A 144 -0.55 -15.18 18.92
CA ILE A 144 -1.33 -13.97 18.67
C ILE A 144 -0.41 -12.75 18.60
N PHE A 145 0.62 -12.71 19.45
CA PHE A 145 1.64 -11.65 19.44
C PHE A 145 2.34 -11.54 18.09
N ASP A 146 2.85 -12.64 17.55
CA ASP A 146 3.53 -12.63 16.24
C ASP A 146 2.58 -12.31 15.10
N GLN A 147 1.34 -12.80 15.16
CA GLN A 147 0.30 -12.45 14.19
C GLN A 147 -0.05 -10.95 14.22
N TYR A 148 -0.08 -10.35 15.42
CA TYR A 148 -0.27 -8.91 15.58
C TYR A 148 0.89 -8.11 14.98
N ILE A 149 2.13 -8.46 15.32
CA ILE A 149 3.32 -7.76 14.80
C ILE A 149 3.44 -7.90 13.27
N ALA A 150 3.06 -9.02 12.70
CA ALA A 150 3.00 -9.18 11.25
C ALA A 150 2.01 -8.20 10.61
N ARG A 151 0.85 -7.99 11.21
CA ARG A 151 -0.13 -7.00 10.72
C ARG A 151 0.35 -5.56 10.91
N VAL A 152 1.00 -5.26 12.02
CA VAL A 152 1.69 -3.97 12.23
C VAL A 152 2.69 -3.72 11.11
N SER A 153 3.51 -4.72 10.79
CA SER A 153 4.49 -4.66 9.71
C SER A 153 3.83 -4.40 8.34
N SER A 154 2.72 -5.06 8.06
CA SER A 154 1.93 -4.86 6.85
C SER A 154 1.37 -3.43 6.75
N VAL A 155 0.81 -2.91 7.83
CA VAL A 155 0.32 -1.51 7.88
C VAL A 155 1.45 -0.52 7.67
N PHE A 156 2.61 -0.74 8.27
CA PHE A 156 3.79 0.13 8.06
C PHE A 156 4.30 0.05 6.63
N LEU A 157 4.26 -1.12 6.01
CA LEU A 157 4.65 -1.27 4.61
C LEU A 157 3.71 -0.48 3.69
N GLU A 158 2.42 -0.70 3.79
CA GLU A 158 1.42 -0.17 2.86
C GLU A 158 1.03 1.30 3.14
N THR A 159 1.10 1.75 4.39
CA THR A 159 0.67 3.11 4.76
C THR A 159 1.84 4.05 5.08
N PHE A 160 3.06 3.54 5.18
CA PHE A 160 4.23 4.34 5.57
C PHE A 160 5.39 4.21 4.57
N LEU A 161 5.88 2.99 4.34
CA LEU A 161 7.12 2.78 3.57
C LEU A 161 6.99 3.05 2.07
N PHE A 162 5.80 2.99 1.52
CA PHE A 162 5.56 3.27 0.10
C PHE A 162 5.66 4.76 -0.25
N TYR A 163 5.49 5.65 0.70
CA TYR A 163 5.21 7.06 0.41
C TYR A 163 6.43 7.85 -0.03
N SER A 164 7.63 7.49 0.37
CA SER A 164 8.85 8.04 -0.25
C SER A 164 8.96 7.73 -1.75
N GLY A 165 8.41 6.60 -2.18
CA GLY A 165 8.33 6.22 -3.58
C GLY A 165 7.16 6.84 -4.34
N PHE A 166 6.00 6.98 -3.71
CA PHE A 166 4.82 7.59 -4.32
C PHE A 166 4.95 9.09 -4.60
N TYR A 167 5.74 9.78 -3.78
CA TYR A 167 5.86 11.24 -3.86
C TYR A 167 6.22 11.72 -5.27
N TYR A 168 7.27 11.18 -5.88
CA TYR A 168 7.79 11.74 -7.11
C TYR A 168 6.87 11.58 -8.33
N PRO A 169 6.30 10.40 -8.61
CA PRO A 169 5.32 10.29 -9.69
C PRO A 169 4.08 11.17 -9.46
N LEU A 170 3.64 11.37 -8.23
CA LEU A 170 2.57 12.30 -7.90
C LEU A 170 2.99 13.76 -8.12
N TYR A 171 4.20 14.11 -7.74
CA TYR A 171 4.77 15.45 -7.95
C TYR A 171 4.84 15.80 -9.43
N LEU A 172 5.27 14.88 -10.27
CA LEU A 172 5.29 15.06 -11.73
C LEU A 172 3.87 15.16 -12.31
N ALA A 173 2.99 14.27 -11.92
CA ALA A 173 1.59 14.24 -12.40
C ALA A 173 0.84 15.53 -12.03
N GLY A 174 1.07 16.06 -10.84
CA GLY A 174 0.52 17.35 -10.40
C GLY A 174 0.99 18.53 -11.24
N GLN A 175 2.10 18.40 -11.94
CA GLN A 175 2.63 19.38 -12.91
C GLN A 175 2.20 19.09 -14.35
N GLY A 176 1.37 18.09 -14.58
CA GLY A 176 0.96 17.65 -15.91
C GLY A 176 2.01 16.84 -16.67
N LYS A 177 2.98 16.27 -15.94
CA LYS A 177 4.03 15.39 -16.49
C LYS A 177 3.80 13.96 -16.06
N MET A 178 4.13 12.98 -16.92
CA MET A 178 4.00 11.56 -16.60
C MET A 178 2.61 11.21 -16.06
N THR A 179 1.56 11.74 -16.67
CA THR A 179 0.21 11.72 -16.12
C THR A 179 -0.41 10.33 -16.13
N THR A 180 -0.08 9.48 -17.10
CA THR A 180 -0.59 8.10 -17.15
C THR A 180 0.06 7.25 -16.06
N SER A 181 1.37 7.38 -15.85
CA SER A 181 2.06 6.76 -14.70
C SER A 181 1.48 7.28 -13.38
N GLY A 182 1.18 8.57 -13.29
CA GLY A 182 0.51 9.17 -12.14
C GLY A 182 -0.88 8.57 -11.85
N GLU A 183 -1.65 8.25 -12.89
CA GLU A 183 -2.95 7.57 -12.73
C GLU A 183 -2.80 6.16 -12.16
N ILE A 184 -1.79 5.42 -12.61
CA ILE A 184 -1.46 4.11 -12.04
C ILE A 184 -1.11 4.25 -10.55
N ILE A 185 -0.24 5.20 -10.20
CA ILE A 185 0.14 5.44 -8.80
C ILE A 185 -1.08 5.81 -7.94
N ARG A 186 -1.99 6.61 -8.45
CA ARG A 186 -3.24 6.92 -7.72
C ARG A 186 -4.10 5.69 -7.47
N LYS A 187 -4.20 4.79 -8.44
CA LYS A 187 -4.92 3.51 -8.27
C LYS A 187 -4.27 2.64 -7.20
N ILE A 188 -2.96 2.52 -7.23
CA ILE A 188 -2.20 1.79 -6.21
C ILE A 188 -2.43 2.42 -4.84
N LEU A 189 -2.26 3.73 -4.71
CA LEU A 189 -2.42 4.44 -3.44
C LEU A 189 -3.83 4.28 -2.85
N LEU A 190 -4.86 4.27 -3.69
CA LEU A 190 -6.23 4.02 -3.26
C LEU A 190 -6.39 2.61 -2.69
N ASP A 191 -5.82 1.60 -3.35
CA ASP A 191 -5.81 0.22 -2.85
C ASP A 191 -5.07 0.13 -1.50
N GLU A 192 -3.87 0.70 -1.41
CA GLU A 192 -3.07 0.71 -0.18
C GLU A 192 -3.79 1.39 0.99
N SER A 193 -4.54 2.45 0.72
CA SER A 193 -5.34 3.12 1.74
C SER A 193 -6.39 2.18 2.34
N ILE A 194 -7.06 1.39 1.51
CA ILE A 194 -8.07 0.42 1.96
C ILE A 194 -7.41 -0.78 2.66
N HIS A 195 -6.32 -1.30 2.10
CA HIS A 195 -5.55 -2.39 2.69
C HIS A 195 -5.02 -2.03 4.07
N GLY A 196 -4.46 -0.84 4.21
CA GLY A 196 -3.92 -0.36 5.48
C GLY A 196 -4.98 -0.23 6.58
N VAL A 197 -6.16 0.24 6.25
CA VAL A 197 -7.26 0.33 7.22
C VAL A 197 -7.80 -1.05 7.60
N PHE A 198 -8.04 -1.92 6.64
CA PHE A 198 -8.53 -3.28 6.92
C PHE A 198 -7.55 -4.06 7.79
N THR A 199 -6.28 -4.08 7.41
CA THR A 199 -5.24 -4.78 8.17
C THR A 199 -5.03 -4.14 9.55
N GLY A 200 -5.14 -2.82 9.65
CA GLY A 200 -5.05 -2.10 10.91
C GLY A 200 -6.17 -2.45 11.88
N LEU A 201 -7.40 -2.55 11.40
CA LEU A 201 -8.55 -2.97 12.22
C LEU A 201 -8.42 -4.43 12.67
N ASP A 202 -7.95 -5.29 11.79
CA ASP A 202 -7.68 -6.69 12.12
C ASP A 202 -6.54 -6.82 13.16
N ALA A 203 -5.50 -6.00 13.04
CA ALA A 203 -4.44 -5.90 14.03
C ALA A 203 -4.99 -5.47 15.41
N GLN A 204 -5.84 -4.46 15.46
CA GLN A 204 -6.47 -4.01 16.70
C GLN A 204 -7.29 -5.12 17.36
N SER A 205 -8.02 -5.91 16.58
CA SER A 205 -8.78 -7.07 17.09
C SER A 205 -7.85 -8.10 17.75
N LEU A 206 -6.70 -8.39 17.13
CA LEU A 206 -5.71 -9.32 17.71
C LEU A 206 -5.06 -8.76 18.97
N ARG A 207 -4.76 -7.47 18.98
CA ARG A 207 -4.18 -6.81 20.17
C ARG A 207 -5.11 -6.93 21.36
N ASN A 208 -6.43 -6.86 21.17
CA ASN A 208 -7.40 -7.01 22.23
C ASN A 208 -7.41 -8.42 22.87
N GLU A 209 -6.88 -9.43 22.17
CA GLU A 209 -6.72 -10.79 22.69
C GLU A 209 -5.44 -10.97 23.53
N LEU A 210 -4.52 -10.01 23.53
CA LEU A 210 -3.27 -10.03 24.31
C LEU A 210 -3.53 -9.67 25.77
N SER A 211 -2.72 -10.24 26.68
CA SER A 211 -2.67 -9.78 28.07
C SER A 211 -2.10 -8.35 28.14
N GLU A 212 -2.33 -7.67 29.27
CA GLU A 212 -1.81 -6.30 29.46
C GLU A 212 -0.28 -6.22 29.33
N SER A 213 0.44 -7.23 29.84
CA SER A 213 1.90 -7.29 29.70
C SER A 213 2.34 -7.52 28.26
N GLU A 214 1.62 -8.35 27.51
CA GLU A 214 1.88 -8.57 26.08
C GLU A 214 1.56 -7.34 25.24
N LYS A 215 0.48 -6.60 25.55
CA LYS A 215 0.16 -5.33 24.89
C LYS A 215 1.28 -4.32 25.07
N GLN A 216 1.80 -4.16 26.27
CA GLN A 216 2.92 -3.26 26.53
C GLN A 216 4.17 -3.63 25.73
N LYS A 217 4.50 -4.93 25.71
CA LYS A 217 5.62 -5.44 24.90
C LYS A 217 5.40 -5.23 23.41
N ALA A 218 4.20 -5.48 22.93
CA ALA A 218 3.84 -5.28 21.53
C ALA A 218 3.92 -3.80 21.11
N ASP A 219 3.47 -2.89 21.96
CA ASP A 219 3.57 -1.45 21.73
C ASP A 219 5.02 -0.99 21.67
N GLN A 220 5.87 -1.51 22.55
CA GLN A 220 7.32 -1.24 22.52
C GLN A 220 7.97 -1.74 21.23
N GLU A 221 7.66 -2.94 20.79
CA GLU A 221 8.17 -3.49 19.54
C GLU A 221 7.67 -2.69 18.32
N MET A 222 6.41 -2.28 18.33
CA MET A 222 5.83 -1.44 17.29
C MET A 222 6.56 -0.10 17.16
N TYR A 223 6.76 0.61 18.25
CA TYR A 223 7.48 1.90 18.22
C TYR A 223 8.97 1.73 17.89
N LYS A 224 9.60 0.65 18.34
CA LYS A 224 10.97 0.33 17.94
C LYS A 224 11.07 0.13 16.43
N LEU A 225 10.18 -0.68 15.86
CA LEU A 225 10.12 -0.92 14.42
C LEU A 225 9.86 0.39 13.64
N LEU A 226 8.92 1.21 14.10
CA LEU A 226 8.61 2.49 13.48
C LEU A 226 9.82 3.42 13.45
N ASN A 227 10.54 3.55 14.55
CA ASN A 227 11.72 4.40 14.63
C ASN A 227 12.87 3.89 13.76
N GLU A 228 13.13 2.59 13.77
CA GLU A 228 14.16 1.98 12.92
C GLU A 228 13.85 2.17 11.43
N LEU A 229 12.60 1.96 11.05
CA LEU A 229 12.15 2.18 9.67
C LEU A 229 12.21 3.67 9.28
N TYR A 230 11.82 4.56 10.17
CA TYR A 230 11.88 6.00 9.91
C TYR A 230 13.31 6.50 9.71
N ASP A 231 14.23 6.10 10.57
CA ASP A 231 15.64 6.45 10.42
C ASP A 231 16.21 5.99 9.08
N ASN A 232 15.83 4.79 8.65
CA ASN A 232 16.20 4.27 7.33
C ASN A 232 15.52 5.05 6.20
N GLU A 233 14.25 5.42 6.34
CA GLU A 233 13.53 6.23 5.34
C GLU A 233 14.15 7.62 5.19
N VAL A 234 14.66 8.22 6.26
CA VAL A 234 15.39 9.49 6.18
C VAL A 234 16.60 9.35 5.25
N SER A 235 17.44 8.36 5.48
CA SER A 235 18.62 8.10 4.66
C SER A 235 18.26 7.74 3.21
N TYR A 236 17.25 6.92 3.02
CA TYR A 236 16.75 6.54 1.71
C TYR A 236 16.17 7.74 0.94
N THR A 237 15.46 8.62 1.61
CA THR A 237 14.92 9.84 1.02
C THR A 237 16.04 10.77 0.57
N HIS A 238 17.10 10.94 1.34
CA HIS A 238 18.29 11.67 0.93
C HIS A 238 18.90 11.07 -0.34
N LEU A 239 19.04 9.75 -0.40
CA LEU A 239 19.56 9.05 -1.58
C LEU A 239 18.75 9.36 -2.85
N LEU A 240 17.42 9.35 -2.76
CA LEU A 240 16.56 9.54 -3.92
C LEU A 240 16.35 10.99 -4.32
N TYR A 241 16.31 11.93 -3.39
CA TYR A 241 15.75 13.26 -3.61
C TYR A 241 16.71 14.44 -3.43
N ASP A 242 17.92 14.25 -2.90
CA ASP A 242 18.85 15.35 -2.68
C ASP A 242 19.20 16.07 -3.98
N ASP A 243 19.48 15.32 -5.06
CA ASP A 243 19.89 15.88 -6.35
C ASP A 243 18.82 16.74 -7.03
N ILE A 244 17.56 16.56 -6.66
CA ILE A 244 16.44 17.34 -7.21
C ILE A 244 15.79 18.27 -6.18
N GLY A 245 16.36 18.36 -4.97
CA GLY A 245 16.00 19.35 -3.97
C GLY A 245 14.64 19.15 -3.31
N LEU A 246 14.14 17.91 -3.22
CA LEU A 246 12.81 17.60 -2.69
C LEU A 246 12.83 16.86 -1.35
N THR A 247 14.00 16.60 -0.77
CA THR A 247 14.17 15.74 0.40
C THR A 247 13.29 16.15 1.58
N GLU A 248 13.31 17.44 1.96
CA GLU A 248 12.51 17.90 3.12
C GLU A 248 11.01 17.75 2.90
N ASP A 249 10.54 18.06 1.70
CA ASP A 249 9.11 17.92 1.39
C ASP A 249 8.66 16.46 1.38
N VAL A 250 9.50 15.56 0.86
CA VAL A 250 9.24 14.10 0.93
C VAL A 250 9.21 13.61 2.37
N LEU A 251 10.12 14.07 3.23
CA LEU A 251 10.13 13.70 4.63
C LEU A 251 8.88 14.18 5.36
N ASN A 252 8.38 15.37 5.05
CA ASN A 252 7.10 15.85 5.58
C ASN A 252 5.94 14.91 5.18
N TYR A 253 5.92 14.49 3.93
CA TYR A 253 4.92 13.56 3.41
C TYR A 253 5.02 12.16 4.04
N VAL A 254 6.24 11.66 4.25
CA VAL A 254 6.50 10.38 4.93
C VAL A 254 6.01 10.43 6.38
N ARG A 255 6.31 11.50 7.12
CA ARG A 255 5.84 11.66 8.52
C ARG A 255 4.33 11.71 8.62
N TYR A 256 3.67 12.45 7.74
CA TYR A 256 2.22 12.51 7.66
C TYR A 256 1.61 11.11 7.48
N ASN A 257 2.16 10.31 6.58
CA ASN A 257 1.68 8.95 6.33
C ASN A 257 2.08 7.97 7.44
N GLY A 258 3.19 8.19 8.13
CA GLY A 258 3.54 7.46 9.34
C GLY A 258 2.50 7.65 10.45
N ASN A 259 2.00 8.85 10.64
CA ASN A 259 0.89 9.13 11.57
C ASN A 259 -0.42 8.48 11.11
N LYS A 260 -0.69 8.40 9.80
CA LYS A 260 -1.84 7.65 9.27
C LYS A 260 -1.73 6.15 9.58
N ALA A 261 -0.55 5.57 9.42
CA ALA A 261 -0.31 4.18 9.77
C ALA A 261 -0.58 3.91 11.25
N LEU A 262 -0.13 4.80 12.13
CA LEU A 262 -0.42 4.73 13.57
C LEU A 262 -1.92 4.84 13.83
N SER A 263 -2.61 5.75 13.17
CA SER A 263 -4.08 5.88 13.28
C SER A 263 -4.80 4.59 12.87
N ASN A 264 -4.37 3.95 11.79
CA ASN A 264 -4.92 2.66 11.35
C ASN A 264 -4.74 1.56 12.41
N LEU A 265 -3.69 1.65 13.22
CA LEU A 265 -3.41 0.72 14.33
C LEU A 265 -4.06 1.14 15.66
N GLY A 266 -4.75 2.28 15.70
CA GLY A 266 -5.41 2.80 16.89
C GLY A 266 -4.51 3.60 17.83
N PHE A 267 -3.40 4.14 17.34
CA PHE A 267 -2.45 4.98 18.10
C PHE A 267 -2.56 6.45 17.72
N GLU A 268 -2.17 7.31 18.66
CA GLU A 268 -2.10 8.75 18.45
C GLU A 268 -0.94 9.14 17.51
N PRO A 269 -0.99 10.33 16.88
CA PRO A 269 0.12 10.84 16.10
C PRO A 269 1.43 10.89 16.91
N TYR A 270 2.52 10.50 16.26
CA TYR A 270 3.85 10.40 16.86
C TYR A 270 4.85 11.37 16.24
N PHE A 271 4.77 11.57 14.93
CA PHE A 271 5.65 12.48 14.21
C PHE A 271 5.09 13.90 14.22
N GLU A 272 5.96 14.90 14.30
CA GLU A 272 5.60 16.29 14.05
C GLU A 272 5.15 16.43 12.58
N GLU A 273 3.93 16.89 12.37
CA GLU A 273 3.41 17.15 11.04
C GLU A 273 3.77 18.55 10.59
N ARG A 274 4.26 18.65 9.35
CA ARG A 274 4.51 19.88 8.64
C ARG A 274 3.83 19.81 7.27
N GLU A 275 3.47 20.97 6.76
CA GLU A 275 2.92 21.08 5.42
C GLU A 275 3.91 20.56 4.39
N PHE A 276 3.40 19.86 3.38
CA PHE A 276 4.14 19.46 2.18
C PHE A 276 3.50 20.09 0.94
N ASN A 277 4.18 20.01 -0.20
CA ASN A 277 3.75 20.69 -1.41
C ASN A 277 2.32 20.32 -1.79
N PRO A 278 1.40 21.30 -1.91
CA PRO A 278 0.00 21.07 -2.23
C PRO A 278 -0.21 20.45 -3.62
N ILE A 279 0.82 20.43 -4.47
CA ILE A 279 0.77 19.76 -5.77
C ILE A 279 0.51 18.26 -5.63
N ILE A 280 0.93 17.65 -4.52
CA ILE A 280 0.67 16.24 -4.20
C ILE A 280 -0.83 16.04 -3.94
N GLU A 281 -1.46 16.91 -3.17
CA GLU A 281 -2.90 16.87 -2.92
C GLU A 281 -3.68 17.08 -4.22
N ASN A 282 -3.28 18.03 -5.05
CA ASN A 282 -3.89 18.25 -6.35
C ASN A 282 -3.78 17.03 -7.27
N ALA A 283 -2.66 16.33 -7.24
CA ALA A 283 -2.47 15.10 -8.00
C ALA A 283 -3.42 13.98 -7.53
N LEU A 284 -3.78 13.97 -6.26
CA LEU A 284 -4.74 13.02 -5.69
C LEU A 284 -6.19 13.43 -5.98
N ASP A 285 -6.52 14.72 -5.98
CA ASP A 285 -7.88 15.24 -6.12
C ASP A 285 -8.43 15.15 -7.54
N THR A 286 -7.60 15.13 -8.56
CA THR A 286 -8.05 15.18 -9.96
C THR A 286 -8.86 13.97 -10.43
N SER A 287 -8.91 12.88 -9.68
CA SER A 287 -9.67 11.69 -10.03
C SER A 287 -10.74 11.29 -9.02
N THR A 288 -10.69 11.85 -7.82
CA THR A 288 -11.54 11.33 -6.74
C THR A 288 -11.84 12.44 -5.74
N LYS A 289 -12.96 13.11 -5.96
CA LYS A 289 -13.60 13.93 -4.93
C LYS A 289 -14.09 13.09 -3.75
N ASN A 290 -13.51 11.93 -3.54
CA ASN A 290 -14.00 11.04 -2.55
C ASN A 290 -12.87 10.30 -1.97
N HIS A 291 -12.38 10.58 -0.79
CA HIS A 291 -12.05 9.25 -0.45
C HIS A 291 -11.15 9.07 0.69
N ASP A 292 -11.61 9.67 1.66
CA ASP A 292 -11.52 9.07 2.95
C ASP A 292 -12.72 8.09 3.04
N PHE A 293 -12.46 6.83 2.78
CA PHE A 293 -13.46 5.76 2.83
C PHE A 293 -14.24 5.75 4.14
N PHE A 294 -13.64 6.26 5.22
CA PHE A 294 -14.23 6.33 6.55
C PHE A 294 -14.73 7.72 6.95
N SER A 295 -14.27 8.78 6.30
CA SER A 295 -14.73 10.14 6.59
C SER A 295 -15.95 10.54 5.78
N VAL A 296 -16.23 9.85 4.69
CA VAL A 296 -17.38 10.13 3.84
C VAL A 296 -18.37 8.98 3.91
N LYS A 297 -19.43 9.18 4.66
CA LYS A 297 -20.73 8.55 4.36
C LYS A 297 -21.18 9.08 3.01
N GLY A 298 -20.53 8.70 1.91
CA GLY A 298 -20.73 9.29 0.61
C GLY A 298 -21.12 8.29 -0.44
N ASP A 299 -21.57 8.81 -1.53
CA ASP A 299 -22.25 8.25 -2.68
C ASP A 299 -21.68 6.94 -3.31
N GLY A 300 -20.45 6.54 -3.03
CA GLY A 300 -19.91 5.22 -3.43
C GLY A 300 -20.60 4.05 -2.75
N TYR A 301 -21.20 4.30 -1.58
CA TYR A 301 -21.99 3.31 -0.86
C TYR A 301 -23.35 3.04 -1.52
N THR A 302 -23.90 4.03 -2.19
CA THR A 302 -25.19 3.94 -2.88
C THR A 302 -25.15 3.07 -4.13
N LEU A 303 -24.01 2.97 -4.79
CA LEU A 303 -23.85 2.09 -5.96
C LEU A 303 -23.76 0.60 -5.59
N ALA A 304 -23.24 0.28 -4.42
CA ALA A 304 -23.18 -1.10 -3.91
C ALA A 304 -24.49 -1.56 -3.26
N LEU A 305 -25.31 -0.62 -2.76
CA LEU A 305 -26.59 -0.91 -2.11
C LEU A 305 -27.74 -1.15 -3.10
N ASN A 306 -27.56 -0.85 -4.37
CA ASN A 306 -28.58 -1.06 -5.42
C ASN A 306 -28.49 -2.44 -6.08
N VAL A 307 -27.67 -3.35 -5.58
CA VAL A 307 -27.78 -4.77 -5.92
C VAL A 307 -28.81 -5.36 -4.96
N GLU A 308 -30.06 -5.48 -5.40
CA GLU A 308 -31.05 -6.27 -4.67
C GLU A 308 -30.48 -7.67 -4.45
N ALA A 309 -30.46 -8.09 -3.19
CA ALA A 309 -30.10 -9.46 -2.87
C ALA A 309 -31.10 -10.39 -3.56
N LEU A 310 -30.61 -11.31 -4.37
CA LEU A 310 -31.41 -12.35 -4.96
C LEU A 310 -32.16 -13.09 -3.83
N ARG A 311 -33.46 -13.24 -4.01
CA ARG A 311 -34.34 -13.96 -3.07
C ARG A 311 -34.55 -15.35 -3.56
N ASP A 312 -34.94 -16.26 -2.68
CA ASP A 312 -35.23 -17.65 -3.05
C ASP A 312 -36.33 -17.74 -4.12
N GLU A 313 -37.23 -16.76 -4.18
CA GLU A 313 -38.28 -16.60 -5.21
C GLU A 313 -37.72 -16.31 -6.61
N ASP A 314 -36.51 -15.78 -6.73
CA ASP A 314 -35.87 -15.48 -8.02
C ASP A 314 -35.29 -16.76 -8.68
N PHE A 315 -35.31 -17.87 -8.00
CA PHE A 315 -34.83 -19.18 -8.47
C PHE A 315 -35.98 -20.16 -8.81
N VAL A 316 -37.22 -19.69 -8.91
CA VAL A 316 -38.34 -20.52 -9.35
C VAL A 316 -38.33 -20.50 -10.88
N PHE A 317 -37.91 -21.61 -11.46
CA PHE A 317 -38.00 -21.84 -12.90
C PHE A 317 -39.32 -22.58 -13.20
N ASP A 318 -40.15 -22.01 -14.05
CA ASP A 318 -41.34 -22.71 -14.55
C ASP A 318 -40.88 -23.96 -15.32
N GLU A 319 -41.45 -25.14 -14.96
CA GLU A 319 -41.21 -26.42 -15.66
C GLU A 319 -41.82 -26.40 -17.08
#